data_a926c583129d37d42256e6ee7ed49df1
#
_entry.id   a926c583129d37d42256e6ee7ed49df1
#
_cell.length_a   1.000
_cell.length_b   1.000
_cell.length_c   1.000
_cell.angle_alpha   90.00
_cell.angle_beta   90.00
_cell.angle_gamma   90.00
#
_symmetry.space_group_name_H-M   'P 1'
#
loop_
_entity.id
_entity.type
_entity.pdbx_description
1 polymer ?
#
loop_
_entity_poly.entity_id
_entity_poly.type
_entity_poly.pdbx_seq_one_letter_code
_entity_poly.pdbx_strand_id
1 'polypeptide(L)'
;PPRSTLFPYTTLFRSWQEVVSKTYYSLDLRFPSRREFDARLGAWSMGPLSVSRNIANGLLYKRHERHLLSEREESFLITVPELAEIRFEQDGKVVHCRPGAFLIERSHLPYEFSHQDPTALWCLKIPSAVLRGRITRPERLATLQFDASRSVGALFVDTLRLSAERIEEMDETARAMMGKHLIELLAMAIESDDRVLTGHSSSVRNGHLLRCEQFIRSHLDDMRLTPQMIADGCGISLRYLHQIFEGEGLTVCAHIRNQRLAMCDALLRDASCRKSISEIAYQWGFADQAQFSRNYRSRFGCTPSEARATSRAANA
;
A
#
# COMPACT_ATOMS: atom_id res chain seq x y z
N PRO A 1 7.96 -0.29 28.87
CA PRO A 1 7.03 -1.41 28.91
C PRO A 1 5.83 -1.11 28.02
N PRO A 2 5.30 -2.10 27.25
CA PRO A 2 4.07 -1.93 26.53
C PRO A 2 2.98 -1.62 27.54
N ARG A 3 2.31 -0.49 27.39
CA ARG A 3 1.19 -0.15 28.25
C ARG A 3 0.00 -1.03 27.89
N SER A 4 -0.08 -2.23 28.49
CA SER A 4 -1.34 -2.93 28.56
C SER A 4 -2.20 -2.21 29.60
N THR A 5 -3.16 -1.43 29.16
CA THR A 5 -4.07 -0.73 30.04
C THR A 5 -5.30 -1.63 30.29
N LEU A 6 -5.39 -2.22 31.47
CA LEU A 6 -6.59 -2.87 31.98
C LEU A 6 -7.49 -1.79 32.62
N PHE A 7 -8.76 -1.66 32.18
CA PHE A 7 -9.70 -0.64 32.65
C PHE A 7 -11.03 -1.23 33.16
N PRO A 8 -11.72 -0.59 34.15
CA PRO A 8 -13.03 -1.02 34.63
C PRO A 8 -14.19 -0.69 33.67
N TYR A 9 -15.25 -1.45 33.69
CA TYR A 9 -16.32 -1.64 32.70
C TYR A 9 -16.97 -0.41 32.02
N THR A 10 -17.20 0.72 32.65
CA THR A 10 -17.84 1.89 32.01
C THR A 10 -16.84 2.87 31.43
N THR A 11 -15.66 2.89 31.96
CA THR A 11 -14.51 3.62 31.45
C THR A 11 -13.91 2.89 30.22
N LEU A 12 -14.11 1.57 30.12
CA LEU A 12 -13.52 0.68 29.11
C LEU A 12 -13.91 1.08 27.67
N PHE A 13 -15.17 1.41 27.41
CA PHE A 13 -15.63 1.71 26.05
C PHE A 13 -15.10 3.05 25.55
N ARG A 14 -15.10 4.09 26.37
CA ARG A 14 -14.51 5.38 26.02
C ARG A 14 -13.00 5.25 25.88
N SER A 15 -12.36 4.58 26.81
CA SER A 15 -10.92 4.34 26.76
C SER A 15 -10.51 3.47 25.58
N TRP A 16 -11.32 2.46 25.21
CA TRP A 16 -11.06 1.64 24.04
C TRP A 16 -11.17 2.44 22.75
N GLN A 17 -12.23 3.26 22.62
CA GLN A 17 -12.37 4.16 21.49
C GLN A 17 -11.20 5.15 21.37
N GLU A 18 -10.75 5.72 22.50
CA GLU A 18 -9.61 6.61 22.54
C GLU A 18 -8.30 5.91 22.15
N VAL A 19 -8.07 4.70 22.65
CA VAL A 19 -6.88 3.89 22.32
C VAL A 19 -6.86 3.53 20.85
N VAL A 20 -7.97 3.06 20.30
CA VAL A 20 -8.11 2.73 18.88
C VAL A 20 -7.91 3.97 18.02
N SER A 21 -8.55 5.09 18.39
CA SER A 21 -8.42 6.35 17.65
C SER A 21 -7.00 6.92 17.68
N LYS A 22 -6.26 6.74 18.76
CA LYS A 22 -4.85 7.16 18.86
C LYS A 22 -3.91 6.23 18.09
N THR A 23 -4.23 4.94 18.03
CA THR A 23 -3.38 3.96 17.35
C THR A 23 -3.56 4.00 15.84
N TYR A 24 -4.79 4.09 15.40
CA TYR A 24 -5.10 4.08 13.97
C TYR A 24 -5.51 5.48 13.48
N TYR A 25 -6.73 5.89 13.77
CA TYR A 25 -7.35 7.18 13.44
C TYR A 25 -8.77 7.25 14.01
N SER A 26 -9.43 8.40 13.90
CA SER A 26 -10.82 8.59 14.32
C SER A 26 -11.80 7.68 13.60
N LEU A 27 -12.63 6.96 14.35
CA LEU A 27 -13.70 6.09 13.86
C LEU A 27 -14.74 5.85 14.96
N ASP A 28 -15.93 5.38 14.59
CA ASP A 28 -16.95 4.95 15.56
C ASP A 28 -16.82 3.46 15.84
N LEU A 29 -17.03 3.07 17.10
CA LEU A 29 -17.09 1.69 17.54
C LEU A 29 -18.51 1.32 17.94
N ARG A 30 -18.98 0.16 17.50
CA ARG A 30 -20.24 -0.43 17.94
C ARG A 30 -19.99 -1.78 18.57
N PHE A 31 -20.45 -1.93 19.79
CA PHE A 31 -20.28 -3.12 20.62
C PHE A 31 -21.58 -3.93 20.57
N PRO A 32 -21.59 -5.17 20.05
CA PRO A 32 -22.77 -6.02 20.01
C PRO A 32 -23.28 -6.35 21.43
N SER A 33 -22.35 -6.61 22.36
CA SER A 33 -22.65 -6.80 23.77
C SER A 33 -21.80 -5.87 24.64
N ARG A 34 -22.45 -5.11 25.51
CA ARG A 34 -21.74 -4.23 26.46
C ARG A 34 -21.33 -4.94 27.76
N ARG A 35 -21.86 -6.13 28.02
CA ARG A 35 -21.67 -6.82 29.30
C ARG A 35 -20.42 -7.68 29.38
N GLU A 36 -19.87 -8.09 28.23
CA GLU A 36 -18.74 -9.05 28.15
C GLU A 36 -17.64 -8.59 27.18
N PHE A 37 -17.40 -7.28 27.10
CA PHE A 37 -16.35 -6.78 26.22
C PHE A 37 -14.96 -6.91 26.89
N ASP A 38 -14.10 -7.71 26.30
CA ASP A 38 -12.67 -7.80 26.63
C ASP A 38 -11.86 -7.46 25.38
N ALA A 39 -10.84 -6.61 25.55
CA ALA A 39 -9.97 -6.22 24.44
C ALA A 39 -8.58 -5.82 24.93
N ARG A 40 -7.57 -6.13 24.12
CA ARG A 40 -6.17 -5.78 24.33
C ARG A 40 -5.57 -5.26 23.04
N LEU A 41 -4.82 -4.16 23.13
CA LEU A 41 -4.12 -3.56 22.01
C LEU A 41 -2.67 -3.28 22.41
N GLY A 42 -1.74 -3.92 21.72
CA GLY A 42 -0.32 -3.58 21.71
C GLY A 42 0.01 -2.80 20.45
N ALA A 43 0.84 -1.76 20.54
CA ALA A 43 1.27 -0.99 19.38
C ALA A 43 2.75 -0.59 19.51
N TRP A 44 3.49 -0.70 18.42
CA TRP A 44 4.94 -0.48 18.35
C TRP A 44 5.30 0.30 17.09
N SER A 45 6.28 1.20 17.22
CA SER A 45 6.89 1.87 16.08
C SER A 45 8.02 1.02 15.51
N MET A 46 8.05 0.85 14.19
CA MET A 46 9.11 0.14 13.46
C MET A 46 9.63 0.99 12.30
N GLY A 47 10.23 2.14 12.64
CA GLY A 47 10.75 3.11 11.68
C GLY A 47 9.64 3.70 10.79
N PRO A 48 9.55 3.31 9.50
CA PRO A 48 8.60 3.94 8.57
C PRO A 48 7.15 3.48 8.75
N LEU A 49 6.87 2.50 9.60
CA LEU A 49 5.54 1.96 9.86
C LEU A 49 5.28 1.75 11.35
N SER A 50 4.02 1.56 11.72
CA SER A 50 3.65 1.04 13.03
C SER A 50 2.99 -0.33 12.91
N VAL A 51 3.27 -1.19 13.88
CA VAL A 51 2.68 -2.52 14.01
C VAL A 51 1.80 -2.52 15.24
N SER A 52 0.64 -3.15 15.16
CA SER A 52 -0.22 -3.36 16.31
C SER A 52 -0.79 -4.76 16.32
N ARG A 53 -1.04 -5.28 17.53
CA ARG A 53 -1.80 -6.51 17.75
C ARG A 53 -3.06 -6.17 18.51
N ASN A 54 -4.19 -6.48 17.91
CA ASN A 54 -5.50 -6.27 18.49
C ASN A 54 -6.13 -7.62 18.83
N ILE A 55 -6.57 -7.80 20.08
CA ILE A 55 -7.33 -8.95 20.53
C ILE A 55 -8.61 -8.38 21.11
N ALA A 56 -9.78 -8.75 20.58
CA ALA A 56 -11.06 -8.23 21.05
C ALA A 56 -12.19 -9.22 20.81
N ASN A 57 -13.22 -9.13 21.66
CA ASN A 57 -14.52 -9.75 21.39
C ASN A 57 -15.20 -9.06 20.22
N GLY A 58 -16.30 -9.63 19.70
CA GLY A 58 -17.03 -9.13 18.54
C GLY A 58 -17.25 -7.62 18.55
N LEU A 59 -16.86 -6.94 17.49
CA LEU A 59 -16.84 -5.49 17.38
C LEU A 59 -17.06 -5.03 15.94
N LEU A 60 -17.74 -3.90 15.78
CA LEU A 60 -17.87 -3.19 14.51
C LEU A 60 -17.14 -1.85 14.58
N TYR A 61 -16.19 -1.65 13.69
CA TYR A 61 -15.49 -0.39 13.45
C TYR A 61 -16.12 0.27 12.23
N LYS A 62 -16.49 1.54 12.37
CA LYS A 62 -17.10 2.29 11.27
C LYS A 62 -16.43 3.63 11.09
N ARG A 63 -15.87 3.82 9.90
CA ARG A 63 -15.28 5.07 9.50
C ARG A 63 -16.21 5.81 8.55
N HIS A 64 -16.56 7.03 8.91
CA HIS A 64 -17.44 7.90 8.14
C HIS A 64 -16.63 9.03 7.48
N GLU A 65 -17.20 9.66 6.46
CA GLU A 65 -16.58 10.83 5.79
C GLU A 65 -16.20 11.94 6.78
N ARG A 66 -17.02 12.18 7.81
CA ARG A 66 -16.73 13.19 8.84
C ARG A 66 -15.39 12.97 9.55
N HIS A 67 -14.94 11.72 9.68
CA HIS A 67 -13.68 11.38 10.34
C HIS A 67 -12.46 11.67 9.47
N LEU A 68 -12.67 11.81 8.15
CA LEU A 68 -11.60 12.10 7.20
C LEU A 68 -11.18 13.58 7.22
N LEU A 69 -12.08 14.47 7.66
CA LEU A 69 -11.85 15.92 7.65
C LEU A 69 -10.72 16.37 8.58
N SER A 70 -10.43 15.60 9.62
CA SER A 70 -9.40 15.89 10.62
C SER A 70 -8.04 15.27 10.31
N GLU A 71 -7.95 14.40 9.29
CA GLU A 71 -6.74 13.66 8.99
C GLU A 71 -5.89 14.32 7.91
N ARG A 72 -4.61 14.47 8.22
CA ARG A 72 -3.63 15.09 7.33
C ARG A 72 -2.82 14.09 6.52
N GLU A 73 -2.74 12.84 7.00
CA GLU A 73 -1.89 11.81 6.39
C GLU A 73 -2.72 10.61 5.95
N GLU A 74 -2.57 10.23 4.70
CA GLU A 74 -3.10 8.99 4.17
C GLU A 74 -2.19 7.83 4.57
N SER A 75 -2.80 6.73 5.01
CA SER A 75 -2.11 5.49 5.32
C SER A 75 -2.83 4.30 4.70
N PHE A 76 -2.10 3.24 4.49
CA PHE A 76 -2.64 1.90 4.24
C PHE A 76 -2.55 1.07 5.52
N LEU A 77 -3.56 0.26 5.77
CA LEU A 77 -3.51 -0.75 6.81
C LEU A 77 -3.44 -2.13 6.16
N ILE A 78 -2.54 -2.93 6.69
CA ILE A 78 -2.41 -4.34 6.29
C ILE A 78 -2.91 -5.15 7.47
N THR A 79 -4.09 -5.74 7.33
CA THR A 79 -4.72 -6.50 8.39
C THR A 79 -4.54 -7.99 8.17
N VAL A 80 -3.98 -8.67 9.17
CA VAL A 80 -3.67 -10.10 9.19
C VAL A 80 -4.47 -10.75 10.32
N PRO A 81 -5.60 -11.42 10.05
CA PRO A 81 -6.35 -12.15 11.07
C PRO A 81 -5.60 -13.40 11.53
N GLU A 82 -5.63 -13.68 12.85
CA GLU A 82 -5.01 -14.86 13.44
C GLU A 82 -6.02 -15.93 13.88
N LEU A 83 -7.16 -15.53 14.48
CA LEU A 83 -8.09 -16.48 15.13
C LEU A 83 -9.43 -16.61 14.41
N ALA A 84 -10.02 -15.51 13.93
CA ALA A 84 -11.34 -15.51 13.35
C ALA A 84 -11.39 -14.76 12.02
N GLU A 85 -12.41 -15.06 11.22
CA GLU A 85 -12.70 -14.34 9.99
C GLU A 85 -13.09 -12.89 10.32
N ILE A 86 -12.60 -11.96 9.54
CA ILE A 86 -13.00 -10.56 9.55
C ILE A 86 -13.80 -10.24 8.28
N ARG A 87 -14.80 -9.37 8.41
CA ARG A 87 -15.53 -8.79 7.30
C ARG A 87 -15.11 -7.32 7.15
N PHE A 88 -14.68 -6.98 5.97
CA PHE A 88 -14.30 -5.62 5.61
C PHE A 88 -15.11 -5.13 4.41
N GLU A 89 -15.64 -3.91 4.50
CA GLU A 89 -16.40 -3.29 3.42
C GLU A 89 -15.89 -1.87 3.16
N GLN A 90 -15.47 -1.60 1.93
CA GLN A 90 -14.99 -0.30 1.49
C GLN A 90 -15.31 -0.11 0.01
N ASP A 91 -15.75 1.08 -0.37
CA ASP A 91 -16.06 1.45 -1.76
C ASP A 91 -17.04 0.45 -2.45
N GLY A 92 -18.07 0.03 -1.70
CA GLY A 92 -19.09 -0.92 -2.16
C GLY A 92 -18.61 -2.36 -2.32
N LYS A 93 -17.36 -2.67 -1.95
CA LYS A 93 -16.79 -4.02 -2.01
C LYS A 93 -16.72 -4.64 -0.63
N VAL A 94 -17.16 -5.87 -0.52
CA VAL A 94 -17.11 -6.67 0.71
C VAL A 94 -16.07 -7.77 0.55
N VAL A 95 -15.18 -7.90 1.56
CA VAL A 95 -14.17 -8.95 1.64
C VAL A 95 -14.30 -9.67 2.96
N HIS A 96 -14.22 -11.00 2.91
CA HIS A 96 -14.12 -11.88 4.05
C HIS A 96 -12.71 -12.42 4.13
N CYS A 97 -11.91 -11.95 5.11
CA CYS A 97 -10.53 -12.37 5.26
C CYS A 97 -10.39 -13.34 6.43
N ARG A 98 -9.88 -14.54 6.14
CA ARG A 98 -9.68 -15.62 7.12
C ARG A 98 -8.23 -15.70 7.58
N PRO A 99 -7.96 -16.33 8.74
CA PRO A 99 -6.62 -16.72 9.10
C PRO A 99 -5.90 -17.45 7.97
N GLY A 100 -4.62 -17.13 7.75
CA GLY A 100 -3.86 -17.60 6.59
C GLY A 100 -3.94 -16.68 5.37
N ALA A 101 -4.53 -15.51 5.53
CA ALA A 101 -4.57 -14.46 4.52
C ALA A 101 -4.35 -13.08 5.16
N PHE A 102 -4.11 -12.06 4.34
CA PHE A 102 -4.15 -10.66 4.75
C PHE A 102 -4.90 -9.80 3.74
N LEU A 103 -5.34 -8.64 4.16
CA LEU A 103 -6.00 -7.66 3.30
C LEU A 103 -5.36 -6.27 3.42
N ILE A 104 -5.59 -5.45 2.41
CA ILE A 104 -5.13 -4.07 2.35
C ILE A 104 -6.32 -3.13 2.45
N GLU A 105 -6.25 -2.16 3.34
CA GLU A 105 -7.29 -1.17 3.62
C GLU A 105 -6.76 0.24 3.36
N ARG A 106 -7.63 1.15 2.92
CA ARG A 106 -7.30 2.57 2.72
C ARG A 106 -7.86 3.40 3.86
N SER A 107 -7.00 4.05 4.64
CA SER A 107 -7.42 4.85 5.79
C SER A 107 -8.25 6.08 5.42
N HIS A 108 -8.07 6.62 4.22
CA HIS A 108 -8.68 7.87 3.75
C HIS A 108 -9.99 7.68 2.97
N LEU A 109 -10.64 6.55 3.12
CA LEU A 109 -11.99 6.29 2.61
C LEU A 109 -12.89 5.78 3.75
N PRO A 110 -14.21 6.01 3.67
CA PRO A 110 -15.16 5.38 4.57
C PRO A 110 -15.08 3.86 4.46
N TYR A 111 -15.29 3.17 5.58
CA TYR A 111 -15.36 1.71 5.60
C TYR A 111 -16.12 1.17 6.80
N GLU A 112 -16.50 -0.11 6.73
CA GLU A 112 -16.94 -0.93 7.84
C GLU A 112 -16.01 -2.13 7.99
N PHE A 113 -15.54 -2.37 9.23
CA PHE A 113 -14.74 -3.52 9.59
C PHE A 113 -15.40 -4.21 10.77
N SER A 114 -15.62 -5.51 10.69
CA SER A 114 -16.27 -6.25 11.76
C SER A 114 -15.77 -7.68 11.90
N HIS A 115 -15.87 -8.20 13.12
CA HIS A 115 -15.74 -9.61 13.44
C HIS A 115 -16.79 -9.96 14.48
N GLN A 116 -17.39 -11.15 14.38
CA GLN A 116 -18.45 -11.60 15.28
C GLN A 116 -17.87 -12.32 16.49
N ASP A 117 -16.89 -13.16 16.26
CA ASP A 117 -16.22 -13.96 17.29
C ASP A 117 -15.05 -13.20 17.91
N PRO A 118 -14.59 -13.60 19.09
CA PRO A 118 -13.32 -13.15 19.62
C PRO A 118 -12.22 -13.37 18.60
N THR A 119 -11.49 -12.32 18.28
CA THR A 119 -10.41 -12.38 17.29
C THR A 119 -9.11 -11.85 17.83
N ALA A 120 -8.02 -12.31 17.25
CA ALA A 120 -6.72 -11.68 17.31
C ALA A 120 -6.32 -11.34 15.87
N LEU A 121 -5.77 -10.15 15.69
CA LEU A 121 -5.26 -9.71 14.39
C LEU A 121 -4.02 -8.83 14.55
N TRP A 122 -3.16 -8.88 13.56
CA TRP A 122 -2.09 -7.92 13.38
C TRP A 122 -2.54 -6.84 12.39
N CYS A 123 -2.09 -5.62 12.63
CA CYS A 123 -2.31 -4.51 11.71
C CYS A 123 -1.00 -3.71 11.56
N LEU A 124 -0.56 -3.55 10.32
CA LEU A 124 0.54 -2.64 9.98
C LEU A 124 -0.08 -1.37 9.40
N LYS A 125 0.20 -0.24 10.04
CA LYS A 125 -0.16 1.08 9.49
C LYS A 125 1.06 1.65 8.77
N ILE A 126 0.95 1.81 7.46
CA ILE A 126 2.04 2.25 6.58
C ILE A 126 1.63 3.59 5.94
N PRO A 127 2.39 4.67 6.12
CA PRO A 127 2.14 5.94 5.43
C PRO A 127 2.07 5.73 3.92
N SER A 128 1.12 6.41 3.28
CA SER A 128 0.85 6.23 1.84
C SER A 128 2.08 6.50 0.97
N ALA A 129 2.88 7.52 1.32
CA ALA A 129 4.11 7.84 0.61
C ALA A 129 5.14 6.70 0.67
N VAL A 130 5.24 6.02 1.82
CA VAL A 130 6.17 4.89 2.02
C VAL A 130 5.73 3.69 1.18
N LEU A 131 4.45 3.32 1.21
CA LEU A 131 3.95 2.19 0.45
C LEU A 131 4.00 2.45 -1.06
N ARG A 132 3.64 3.66 -1.51
CA ARG A 132 3.74 4.08 -2.93
C ARG A 132 5.18 4.11 -3.44
N GLY A 133 6.15 4.31 -2.57
CA GLY A 133 7.57 4.22 -2.92
C GLY A 133 8.01 2.80 -3.30
N ARG A 134 7.27 1.77 -2.85
CA ARG A 134 7.61 0.37 -3.07
C ARG A 134 6.60 -0.36 -3.97
N ILE A 135 5.33 -0.05 -3.86
CA ILE A 135 4.23 -0.69 -4.61
C ILE A 135 3.57 0.36 -5.48
N THR A 136 3.50 0.08 -6.78
CA THR A 136 2.81 0.98 -7.72
C THR A 136 1.30 0.88 -7.53
N ARG A 137 0.65 2.03 -7.27
CA ARG A 137 -0.80 2.13 -7.11
C ARG A 137 -1.40 1.17 -6.08
N PRO A 138 -0.93 1.21 -4.81
CA PRO A 138 -1.44 0.35 -3.76
C PRO A 138 -2.95 0.53 -3.52
N GLU A 139 -3.56 1.63 -3.98
CA GLU A 139 -4.99 1.89 -3.95
C GLU A 139 -5.82 0.79 -4.65
N ARG A 140 -5.26 0.17 -5.68
CA ARG A 140 -5.93 -0.89 -6.44
C ARG A 140 -5.91 -2.23 -5.74
N LEU A 141 -5.04 -2.37 -4.76
CA LEU A 141 -4.91 -3.56 -3.93
C LEU A 141 -5.88 -3.53 -2.74
N ALA A 142 -6.46 -2.37 -2.47
CA ALA A 142 -7.44 -2.21 -1.42
C ALA A 142 -8.65 -3.12 -1.67
N THR A 143 -9.17 -3.72 -0.60
CA THR A 143 -10.23 -4.72 -0.66
C THR A 143 -9.87 -6.02 -1.41
N LEU A 144 -8.58 -6.29 -1.62
CA LEU A 144 -8.11 -7.59 -2.07
C LEU A 144 -7.56 -8.40 -0.90
N GLN A 145 -7.79 -9.70 -0.95
CA GLN A 145 -7.24 -10.67 -0.01
C GLN A 145 -6.02 -11.35 -0.64
N PHE A 146 -4.93 -11.49 0.11
CA PHE A 146 -3.70 -12.14 -0.30
C PHE A 146 -3.44 -13.38 0.53
N ASP A 147 -2.81 -14.39 -0.08
CA ASP A 147 -2.46 -15.64 0.60
C ASP A 147 -1.26 -15.43 1.53
N ALA A 148 -1.44 -15.75 2.80
CA ALA A 148 -0.40 -15.77 3.81
C ALA A 148 -0.18 -17.17 4.42
N SER A 149 -0.71 -18.22 3.78
CA SER A 149 -0.57 -19.60 4.29
C SER A 149 0.67 -20.31 3.77
N ARG A 150 1.35 -19.75 2.77
CA ARG A 150 2.52 -20.36 2.12
C ARG A 150 3.42 -19.33 1.46
N SER A 151 4.62 -19.78 1.03
CA SER A 151 5.58 -19.01 0.26
C SER A 151 5.93 -17.66 0.93
N VAL A 152 6.09 -16.61 0.16
CA VAL A 152 6.48 -15.28 0.67
C VAL A 152 5.42 -14.66 1.56
N GLY A 153 4.13 -14.94 1.32
CA GLY A 153 3.05 -14.48 2.20
C GLY A 153 3.16 -15.03 3.61
N ALA A 154 3.46 -16.33 3.75
CA ALA A 154 3.73 -16.94 5.06
C ALA A 154 4.98 -16.34 5.70
N LEU A 155 6.07 -16.18 4.94
CA LEU A 155 7.29 -15.57 5.43
C LEU A 155 7.08 -14.14 5.94
N PHE A 156 6.27 -13.34 5.23
CA PHE A 156 5.89 -12.00 5.68
C PHE A 156 5.21 -12.02 7.04
N VAL A 157 4.19 -12.89 7.21
CA VAL A 157 3.41 -12.97 8.46
C VAL A 157 4.27 -13.54 9.60
N ASP A 158 5.08 -14.55 9.35
CA ASP A 158 5.97 -15.13 10.37
C ASP A 158 7.04 -14.12 10.80
N THR A 159 7.62 -13.39 9.86
CA THR A 159 8.59 -12.32 10.17
C THR A 159 7.94 -11.21 10.98
N LEU A 160 6.70 -10.81 10.65
CA LEU A 160 5.92 -9.83 11.40
C LEU A 160 5.74 -10.27 12.86
N ARG A 161 5.28 -11.51 13.09
CA ARG A 161 5.08 -12.08 14.43
C ARG A 161 6.37 -12.09 15.24
N LEU A 162 7.40 -12.72 14.68
CA LEU A 162 8.70 -12.87 15.36
C LEU A 162 9.32 -11.51 15.69
N SER A 163 9.19 -10.55 14.79
CA SER A 163 9.68 -9.18 15.01
C SER A 163 8.95 -8.50 16.15
N ALA A 164 7.61 -8.64 16.21
CA ALA A 164 6.79 -8.04 17.25
C ALA A 164 7.03 -8.69 18.63
N GLU A 165 7.25 -10.00 18.69
CA GLU A 165 7.59 -10.70 19.93
C GLU A 165 8.93 -10.28 20.53
N ARG A 166 9.88 -9.86 19.68
CA ARG A 166 11.23 -9.47 20.08
C ARG A 166 11.49 -7.96 20.04
N ILE A 167 10.47 -7.18 19.81
CA ILE A 167 10.61 -5.75 19.55
C ILE A 167 11.22 -4.98 20.73
N GLU A 168 11.00 -5.45 21.96
CA GLU A 168 11.57 -4.84 23.16
C GLU A 168 13.08 -5.08 23.30
N GLU A 169 13.59 -6.14 22.67
CA GLU A 169 15.01 -6.46 22.63
C GLU A 169 15.77 -5.65 21.56
N MET A 170 15.04 -4.99 20.65
CA MET A 170 15.61 -4.25 19.52
C MET A 170 15.81 -2.77 19.89
N ASP A 171 16.93 -2.20 19.50
CA ASP A 171 17.12 -0.75 19.48
C ASP A 171 16.32 -0.07 18.34
N GLU A 172 16.30 1.24 18.32
CA GLU A 172 15.55 2.02 17.32
C GLU A 172 16.02 1.75 15.89
N THR A 173 17.32 1.58 15.70
CA THR A 173 17.93 1.29 14.39
C THR A 173 17.49 -0.07 13.87
N ALA A 174 17.55 -1.10 14.72
CA ALA A 174 17.10 -2.45 14.38
C ALA A 174 15.58 -2.48 14.06
N ARG A 175 14.75 -1.76 14.85
CA ARG A 175 13.31 -1.62 14.58
C ARG A 175 13.05 -0.96 13.23
N ALA A 176 13.79 0.11 12.91
CA ALA A 176 13.63 0.82 11.65
C ALA A 176 14.05 -0.04 10.44
N MET A 177 15.13 -0.82 10.57
CA MET A 177 15.56 -1.77 9.53
C MET A 177 14.54 -2.88 9.35
N MET A 178 14.03 -3.46 10.44
CA MET A 178 13.02 -4.51 10.39
C MET A 178 11.73 -4.01 9.74
N GLY A 179 11.30 -2.78 10.04
CA GLY A 179 10.15 -2.17 9.38
C GLY A 179 10.32 -2.06 7.86
N LYS A 180 11.51 -1.70 7.38
CA LYS A 180 11.83 -1.69 5.93
C LYS A 180 11.76 -3.11 5.34
N HIS A 181 12.32 -4.10 6.02
CA HIS A 181 12.27 -5.50 5.56
C HIS A 181 10.84 -6.04 5.50
N LEU A 182 9.98 -5.66 6.46
CA LEU A 182 8.55 -6.04 6.43
C LEU A 182 7.83 -5.44 5.21
N ILE A 183 8.15 -4.20 4.81
CA ILE A 183 7.59 -3.59 3.60
C ILE A 183 8.07 -4.33 2.34
N GLU A 184 9.34 -4.72 2.28
CA GLU A 184 9.88 -5.51 1.17
C GLU A 184 9.21 -6.89 1.08
N LEU A 185 9.07 -7.60 2.20
CA LEU A 185 8.40 -8.90 2.24
C LEU A 185 6.92 -8.79 1.87
N LEU A 186 6.22 -7.75 2.35
CA LEU A 186 4.84 -7.45 1.96
C LEU A 186 4.73 -7.25 0.44
N ALA A 187 5.62 -6.46 -0.15
CA ALA A 187 5.62 -6.21 -1.58
C ALA A 187 5.86 -7.50 -2.37
N MET A 188 6.86 -8.30 -1.96
CA MET A 188 7.12 -9.60 -2.58
C MET A 188 5.94 -10.57 -2.44
N ALA A 189 5.26 -10.58 -1.28
CA ALA A 189 4.07 -11.41 -1.06
C ALA A 189 2.93 -11.03 -2.00
N ILE A 190 2.70 -9.73 -2.19
CA ILE A 190 1.71 -9.21 -3.13
C ILE A 190 2.08 -9.56 -4.58
N GLU A 191 3.33 -9.36 -4.94
CA GLU A 191 3.85 -9.60 -6.29
C GLU A 191 3.85 -11.09 -6.68
N SER A 192 4.04 -11.98 -5.71
CA SER A 192 4.08 -13.43 -5.92
C SER A 192 2.72 -14.13 -5.77
N ASP A 193 1.69 -13.46 -5.33
CA ASP A 193 0.37 -14.06 -5.15
C ASP A 193 -0.41 -14.15 -6.47
N ASP A 194 -0.25 -15.28 -7.18
CA ASP A 194 -1.03 -15.59 -8.39
C ASP A 194 -2.53 -15.72 -8.13
N ARG A 195 -2.93 -15.81 -6.89
CA ARG A 195 -4.31 -15.93 -6.43
C ARG A 195 -4.87 -14.62 -5.91
N VAL A 196 -4.51 -13.53 -6.51
CA VAL A 196 -5.29 -12.26 -6.36
C VAL A 196 -6.68 -12.50 -7.00
N LEU A 197 -7.38 -13.02 -6.44
CA LEU A 197 -8.15 -14.07 -5.89
C LEU A 197 -9.58 -13.98 -6.25
N THR A 198 -9.91 -15.00 -6.99
CA THR A 198 -11.14 -15.74 -6.87
C THR A 198 -12.29 -14.95 -6.23
N GLY A 199 -12.92 -14.14 -7.05
CA GLY A 199 -14.17 -13.59 -6.61
C GLY A 199 -14.90 -12.76 -7.64
N HIS A 200 -14.26 -12.14 -8.57
CA HIS A 200 -14.94 -11.44 -9.69
C HIS A 200 -13.97 -11.21 -10.85
N SER A 201 -14.49 -11.16 -12.07
CA SER A 201 -13.74 -10.85 -13.30
C SER A 201 -12.84 -9.58 -13.19
N SER A 202 -13.15 -8.69 -12.25
CA SER A 202 -12.37 -7.50 -11.95
C SER A 202 -11.06 -7.81 -11.20
N SER A 203 -11.01 -8.86 -10.36
CA SER A 203 -9.80 -9.20 -9.58
C SER A 203 -8.75 -9.89 -10.45
N VAL A 204 -9.14 -10.76 -11.36
CA VAL A 204 -8.25 -11.36 -12.36
C VAL A 204 -7.66 -10.28 -13.26
N ARG A 205 -8.48 -9.33 -13.71
CA ARG A 205 -8.04 -8.18 -14.51
C ARG A 205 -7.04 -7.32 -13.75
N ASN A 206 -7.29 -7.04 -12.47
CA ASN A 206 -6.36 -6.26 -11.63
C ASN A 206 -5.04 -7.01 -11.42
N GLY A 207 -5.06 -8.34 -11.22
CA GLY A 207 -3.85 -9.16 -11.14
C GLY A 207 -3.03 -9.11 -12.42
N HIS A 208 -3.66 -9.21 -13.59
CA HIS A 208 -2.96 -9.05 -14.87
C HIS A 208 -2.39 -7.64 -15.05
N LEU A 209 -3.14 -6.60 -14.65
CA LEU A 209 -2.67 -5.22 -14.72
C LEU A 209 -1.41 -5.02 -13.86
N LEU A 210 -1.42 -5.51 -12.62
CA LEU A 210 -0.26 -5.43 -11.70
C LEU A 210 0.98 -6.11 -12.29
N ARG A 211 0.83 -7.32 -12.84
CA ARG A 211 1.93 -8.02 -13.53
C ARG A 211 2.47 -7.22 -14.71
N CYS A 212 1.56 -6.63 -15.50
CA CYS A 212 1.96 -5.78 -16.62
C CYS A 212 2.69 -4.51 -16.15
N GLU A 213 2.21 -3.85 -15.10
CA GLU A 213 2.86 -2.67 -14.52
C GLU A 213 4.24 -3.02 -13.94
N GLN A 214 4.37 -4.18 -13.29
CA GLN A 214 5.65 -4.68 -12.78
C GLN A 214 6.63 -5.01 -13.91
N PHE A 215 6.16 -5.70 -14.95
CA PHE A 215 6.98 -5.99 -16.14
C PHE A 215 7.46 -4.70 -16.80
N ILE A 216 6.57 -3.71 -16.97
CA ILE A 216 6.94 -2.40 -17.50
C ILE A 216 8.03 -1.76 -16.63
N ARG A 217 7.89 -1.78 -15.31
CA ARG A 217 8.85 -1.17 -14.39
C ARG A 217 10.22 -1.82 -14.44
N SER A 218 10.28 -3.15 -14.49
CA SER A 218 11.54 -3.89 -14.57
C SER A 218 12.26 -3.77 -15.92
N HIS A 219 11.57 -3.28 -16.97
CA HIS A 219 12.11 -3.09 -18.31
C HIS A 219 12.00 -1.63 -18.82
N LEU A 220 11.81 -0.69 -17.89
CA LEU A 220 11.49 0.71 -18.24
C LEU A 220 12.66 1.41 -18.95
N ASP A 221 13.88 1.00 -18.65
CA ASP A 221 15.16 1.46 -19.25
C ASP A 221 15.43 0.82 -20.62
N ASP A 222 14.78 -0.29 -20.98
CA ASP A 222 14.90 -0.85 -22.33
C ASP A 222 14.11 0.01 -23.34
N MET A 223 14.82 0.69 -24.22
CA MET A 223 14.23 1.52 -25.28
C MET A 223 13.37 0.71 -26.26
N ARG A 224 13.56 -0.60 -26.35
CA ARG A 224 12.81 -1.50 -27.23
C ARG A 224 11.52 -2.02 -26.59
N LEU A 225 11.23 -1.63 -25.35
CA LEU A 225 10.00 -2.06 -24.65
C LEU A 225 8.75 -1.71 -25.47
N THR A 226 8.06 -2.74 -25.93
CA THR A 226 6.82 -2.64 -26.72
C THR A 226 5.64 -3.27 -25.99
N PRO A 227 4.39 -2.91 -26.34
CA PRO A 227 3.20 -3.58 -25.83
C PRO A 227 3.21 -5.10 -26.09
N GLN A 228 3.77 -5.56 -27.22
CA GLN A 228 3.89 -6.98 -27.53
C GLN A 228 4.80 -7.70 -26.52
N MET A 229 5.98 -7.14 -26.22
CA MET A 229 6.88 -7.71 -25.22
C MET A 229 6.24 -7.82 -23.84
N ILE A 230 5.43 -6.83 -23.46
CA ILE A 230 4.69 -6.85 -22.19
C ILE A 230 3.65 -7.98 -22.20
N ALA A 231 2.88 -8.08 -23.28
CA ALA A 231 1.87 -9.12 -23.43
C ALA A 231 2.47 -10.53 -23.34
N ASP A 232 3.56 -10.76 -24.08
CA ASP A 232 4.29 -12.04 -24.10
C ASP A 232 4.90 -12.36 -22.74
N GLY A 233 5.57 -11.39 -22.10
CA GLY A 233 6.18 -11.55 -20.77
C GLY A 233 5.17 -11.78 -19.66
N CYS A 234 3.93 -11.30 -19.82
CA CYS A 234 2.84 -11.51 -18.86
C CYS A 234 1.92 -12.70 -19.19
N GLY A 235 2.16 -13.40 -20.29
CA GLY A 235 1.35 -14.55 -20.74
C GLY A 235 -0.10 -14.19 -21.11
N ILE A 236 -0.32 -12.98 -21.67
CA ILE A 236 -1.63 -12.51 -22.10
C ILE A 236 -1.61 -12.07 -23.57
N SER A 237 -2.80 -12.01 -24.19
CA SER A 237 -2.87 -11.48 -25.56
C SER A 237 -2.68 -9.96 -25.58
N LEU A 238 -2.09 -9.44 -26.68
CA LEU A 238 -1.93 -8.00 -26.89
C LEU A 238 -3.27 -7.25 -26.85
N ARG A 239 -4.34 -7.84 -27.38
CA ARG A 239 -5.69 -7.29 -27.33
C ARG A 239 -6.16 -7.12 -25.89
N TYR A 240 -5.95 -8.14 -25.06
CA TYR A 240 -6.33 -8.10 -23.65
C TYR A 240 -5.49 -7.11 -22.84
N LEU A 241 -4.18 -6.98 -23.15
CA LEU A 241 -3.33 -5.95 -22.59
C LEU A 241 -3.92 -4.55 -22.85
N HIS A 242 -4.25 -4.23 -24.10
CA HIS A 242 -4.90 -2.94 -24.43
C HIS A 242 -6.20 -2.74 -23.67
N GLN A 243 -7.06 -3.74 -23.61
CA GLN A 243 -8.35 -3.69 -22.90
C GLN A 243 -8.17 -3.44 -21.39
N ILE A 244 -7.13 -4.02 -20.78
CA ILE A 244 -6.79 -3.77 -19.37
C ILE A 244 -6.47 -2.29 -19.15
N PHE A 245 -5.59 -1.71 -19.98
CA PHE A 245 -5.14 -0.32 -19.82
C PHE A 245 -6.20 0.70 -20.25
N GLU A 246 -7.01 0.44 -21.25
CA GLU A 246 -8.16 1.28 -21.63
C GLU A 246 -9.16 1.46 -20.49
N GLY A 247 -9.41 0.40 -19.72
CA GLY A 247 -10.26 0.49 -18.54
C GLY A 247 -9.70 1.39 -17.43
N GLU A 248 -8.44 1.81 -17.57
CA GLU A 248 -7.76 2.76 -16.68
C GLU A 248 -7.70 4.18 -17.27
N GLY A 249 -8.36 4.40 -18.40
CA GLY A 249 -8.35 5.68 -19.10
C GLY A 249 -7.01 6.02 -19.76
N LEU A 250 -6.11 5.06 -19.93
CA LEU A 250 -4.78 5.26 -20.53
C LEU A 250 -4.45 4.16 -21.54
N THR A 251 -3.69 4.50 -22.59
CA THR A 251 -3.08 3.47 -23.42
C THR A 251 -1.81 2.93 -22.79
N VAL A 252 -1.42 1.68 -23.12
CA VAL A 252 -0.16 1.07 -22.65
C VAL A 252 1.03 1.98 -22.96
N CYS A 253 1.10 2.52 -24.18
CA CYS A 253 2.17 3.43 -24.60
C CYS A 253 2.17 4.74 -23.78
N ALA A 254 1.00 5.28 -23.44
CA ALA A 254 0.90 6.46 -22.59
C ALA A 254 1.37 6.13 -21.17
N HIS A 255 1.06 4.94 -20.65
CA HIS A 255 1.53 4.50 -19.35
C HIS A 255 3.06 4.39 -19.30
N ILE A 256 3.70 3.70 -20.25
CA ILE A 256 5.17 3.60 -20.37
C ILE A 256 5.79 5.00 -20.41
N ARG A 257 5.30 5.86 -21.32
CA ARG A 257 5.78 7.23 -21.45
C ARG A 257 5.69 8.00 -20.15
N ASN A 258 4.58 7.87 -19.42
CA ASN A 258 4.35 8.54 -18.15
C ASN A 258 5.33 8.07 -17.07
N GLN A 259 5.62 6.78 -17.01
CA GLN A 259 6.60 6.22 -16.07
C GLN A 259 8.02 6.74 -16.40
N ARG A 260 8.41 6.75 -17.67
CA ARG A 260 9.70 7.28 -18.12
C ARG A 260 9.85 8.78 -17.80
N LEU A 261 8.78 9.56 -17.98
CA LEU A 261 8.78 10.98 -17.59
C LEU A 261 8.96 11.17 -16.08
N ALA A 262 8.38 10.29 -15.25
CA ALA A 262 8.57 10.35 -13.81
C ALA A 262 10.03 10.07 -13.40
N MET A 263 10.69 9.12 -14.06
CA MET A 263 12.13 8.86 -13.85
C MET A 263 12.99 10.05 -14.28
N CYS A 264 12.64 10.69 -15.40
CA CYS A 264 13.31 11.93 -15.82
C CYS A 264 13.12 13.06 -14.81
N ASP A 265 11.90 13.24 -14.26
CA ASP A 265 11.62 14.27 -13.26
C ASP A 265 12.45 14.06 -11.99
N ALA A 266 12.52 12.82 -11.50
CA ALA A 266 13.35 12.47 -10.36
C ALA A 266 14.83 12.86 -10.55
N LEU A 267 15.41 12.55 -11.72
CA LEU A 267 16.79 12.92 -12.06
C LEU A 267 16.98 14.42 -12.28
N LEU A 268 15.99 15.11 -12.82
CA LEU A 268 16.04 16.57 -13.02
C LEU A 268 15.99 17.32 -11.69
N ARG A 269 15.28 16.78 -10.71
CA ARG A 269 15.17 17.35 -9.34
C ARG A 269 16.31 16.91 -8.42
N ASP A 270 17.11 15.94 -8.80
CA ASP A 270 18.28 15.55 -8.05
C ASP A 270 19.41 16.56 -8.28
N ALA A 271 19.75 17.33 -7.25
CA ALA A 271 20.81 18.34 -7.28
C ALA A 271 22.20 17.71 -7.55
N SER A 272 22.40 16.43 -7.21
CA SER A 272 23.64 15.70 -7.45
C SER A 272 23.81 15.26 -8.92
N CYS A 273 22.72 15.22 -9.69
CA CYS A 273 22.73 14.79 -11.08
C CYS A 273 23.40 15.80 -12.01
N ARG A 274 24.54 15.41 -12.59
CA ARG A 274 25.33 16.22 -13.52
C ARG A 274 24.95 16.06 -15.00
N LYS A 275 24.08 15.09 -15.33
CA LYS A 275 23.66 14.83 -16.71
C LYS A 275 22.91 16.02 -17.29
N SER A 276 23.09 16.30 -18.57
CA SER A 276 22.30 17.28 -19.32
C SER A 276 20.83 16.81 -19.45
N ILE A 277 19.92 17.72 -19.78
CA ILE A 277 18.50 17.38 -19.99
C ILE A 277 18.35 16.40 -21.15
N SER A 278 19.16 16.57 -22.21
CA SER A 278 19.16 15.67 -23.36
C SER A 278 19.66 14.27 -23.02
N GLU A 279 20.72 14.14 -22.22
CA GLU A 279 21.21 12.84 -21.75
C GLU A 279 20.19 12.10 -20.91
N ILE A 280 19.49 12.82 -20.00
CA ILE A 280 18.40 12.23 -19.20
C ILE A 280 17.26 11.77 -20.11
N ALA A 281 16.82 12.61 -21.04
CA ALA A 281 15.76 12.27 -21.97
C ALA A 281 16.12 11.04 -22.81
N TYR A 282 17.32 11.01 -23.37
CA TYR A 282 17.80 9.89 -24.19
C TYR A 282 17.92 8.59 -23.38
N GLN A 283 18.44 8.65 -22.16
CA GLN A 283 18.56 7.50 -21.27
C GLN A 283 17.20 6.80 -21.04
N TRP A 284 16.13 7.56 -21.02
CA TRP A 284 14.76 7.03 -20.79
C TRP A 284 13.95 6.91 -22.10
N GLY A 285 14.63 6.78 -23.25
CA GLY A 285 14.01 6.44 -24.51
C GLY A 285 13.28 7.58 -25.22
N PHE A 286 13.62 8.84 -24.93
CA PHE A 286 13.12 10.00 -25.68
C PHE A 286 14.16 10.43 -26.70
N ALA A 287 13.98 10.01 -27.96
CA ALA A 287 14.90 10.34 -29.03
C ALA A 287 14.81 11.81 -29.52
N ASP A 288 13.63 12.46 -29.32
CA ASP A 288 13.37 13.85 -29.70
C ASP A 288 13.20 14.73 -28.46
N GLN A 289 14.15 15.65 -28.26
CA GLN A 289 14.16 16.58 -27.13
C GLN A 289 12.96 17.56 -27.14
N ALA A 290 12.48 17.98 -28.32
CA ALA A 290 11.34 18.87 -28.41
C ALA A 290 10.07 18.13 -28.01
N GLN A 291 9.90 16.88 -28.44
CA GLN A 291 8.79 16.02 -28.03
C GLN A 291 8.85 15.69 -26.54
N PHE A 292 10.04 15.41 -26.01
CA PHE A 292 10.24 15.23 -24.57
C PHE A 292 9.78 16.44 -23.78
N SER A 293 10.21 17.65 -24.15
CA SER A 293 9.86 18.89 -23.46
C SER A 293 8.35 19.16 -23.50
N ARG A 294 7.68 18.91 -24.62
CA ARG A 294 6.22 19.02 -24.74
C ARG A 294 5.50 18.02 -23.82
N ASN A 295 5.89 16.75 -23.84
CA ASN A 295 5.33 15.70 -23.02
C ASN A 295 5.53 15.97 -21.52
N TYR A 296 6.72 16.43 -21.16
CA TYR A 296 7.08 16.78 -19.78
C TYR A 296 6.22 17.94 -19.29
N ARG A 297 6.14 19.04 -20.04
CA ARG A 297 5.31 20.20 -19.69
C ARG A 297 3.83 19.83 -19.57
N SER A 298 3.31 19.01 -20.47
CA SER A 298 1.93 18.53 -20.42
C SER A 298 1.64 17.74 -19.14
N ARG A 299 2.63 17.01 -18.61
CA ARG A 299 2.45 16.16 -17.44
C ARG A 299 2.68 16.91 -16.11
N PHE A 300 3.71 17.78 -16.04
CA PHE A 300 4.17 18.40 -14.80
C PHE A 300 3.87 19.90 -14.70
N GLY A 301 3.30 20.50 -15.75
CA GLY A 301 2.93 21.92 -15.77
C GLY A 301 4.11 22.88 -15.99
N CYS A 302 5.36 22.39 -15.97
CA CYS A 302 6.59 23.16 -16.16
C CYS A 302 7.52 22.50 -17.17
N THR A 303 8.49 23.24 -17.68
CA THR A 303 9.52 22.69 -18.55
C THR A 303 10.59 21.91 -17.76
N PRO A 304 11.34 20.98 -18.41
CA PRO A 304 12.46 20.30 -17.76
C PRO A 304 13.52 21.26 -17.19
N SER A 305 13.76 22.38 -17.86
CA SER A 305 14.72 23.42 -17.44
C SER A 305 14.25 24.14 -16.18
N GLU A 306 12.97 24.50 -16.11
CA GLU A 306 12.35 25.13 -14.93
C GLU A 306 12.38 24.18 -13.72
N ALA A 307 12.02 22.89 -13.92
CA ALA A 307 12.05 21.89 -12.86
C ALA A 307 13.47 21.76 -12.24
N ARG A 308 14.50 21.70 -13.10
CA ARG A 308 15.90 21.65 -12.66
C ARG A 308 16.35 22.92 -11.94
N ALA A 309 15.96 24.09 -12.44
CA ALA A 309 16.31 25.37 -11.83
C ALA A 309 15.71 25.52 -10.42
N THR A 310 14.44 25.15 -10.27
CA THR A 310 13.74 25.18 -8.98
C THR A 310 14.42 24.29 -7.93
N SER A 311 14.83 23.09 -8.32
CA SER A 311 15.51 22.16 -7.40
C SER A 311 16.89 22.66 -6.97
N ARG A 312 17.66 23.28 -7.89
CA ARG A 312 18.98 23.84 -7.56
C ARG A 312 18.86 25.06 -6.64
N ALA A 313 17.84 25.90 -6.84
CA ALA A 313 17.59 27.06 -6.00
C ALA A 313 17.12 26.68 -4.58
N ALA A 314 16.44 25.56 -4.41
CA ALA A 314 15.99 25.07 -3.11
C ALA A 314 17.13 24.43 -2.27
N ASN A 315 18.26 24.08 -2.90
CA ASN A 315 19.42 23.42 -2.27
C ASN A 315 20.67 24.34 -2.21
N ALA A 316 20.56 25.57 -2.63
CA ALA A 316 21.59 26.61 -2.52
C ALA A 316 21.27 27.56 -1.36
#